data_2b33ccf75327e03c35f80030d4d74c5a
#
_entry.id   2b33ccf75327e03c35f80030d4d74c5a
#
_cell.length_a   1.000
_cell.length_b   1.000
_cell.length_c   1.000
_cell.angle_alpha   90.00
_cell.angle_beta   90.00
_cell.angle_gamma   90.00
#
_symmetry.space_group_name_H-M   'P 1'
#
loop_
_entity.id
_entity.type
_entity.pdbx_description
1 polymer ?
#
loop_
_entity_poly.entity_id
_entity_poly.type
_entity_poly.pdbx_seq_one_letter_code
_entity_poly.pdbx_strand_id
1 'polypeptide(L)'
;LAFAHANAEQHRLRSFDTRVVDFTRDRLGECFDLVIAADVVYEPESYEPLVEFLATHTAPRGRVLLTESLRADAKRVLAMLVERGFSLATEAAWVPEDGKLGRTWLHELRR
;
A
#
# COMPACT_ATOMS: atom_id res chain seq x y z
N LEU A 1 0.18 -2.57 -17.71
CA LEU A 1 1.11 -1.41 -17.67
C LEU A 1 0.79 -0.35 -18.71
N ALA A 2 0.25 -0.72 -19.88
CA ALA A 2 -0.10 0.24 -20.92
C ALA A 2 -1.13 1.28 -20.45
N PHE A 3 -2.13 0.85 -19.68
CA PHE A 3 -3.12 1.76 -19.11
C PHE A 3 -2.52 2.72 -18.09
N ALA A 4 -1.58 2.25 -17.28
CA ALA A 4 -0.90 3.09 -16.31
C ALA A 4 -0.08 4.20 -16.99
N HIS A 5 0.63 3.86 -18.05
CA HIS A 5 1.37 4.83 -18.86
C HIS A 5 0.44 5.84 -19.53
N ALA A 6 -0.67 5.39 -20.12
CA ALA A 6 -1.65 6.27 -20.74
C ALA A 6 -2.25 7.24 -19.72
N ASN A 7 -2.57 6.78 -18.51
CA ASN A 7 -3.06 7.64 -17.44
C ASN A 7 -2.02 8.67 -17.02
N ALA A 8 -0.75 8.27 -16.90
CA ALA A 8 0.33 9.16 -16.54
C ALA A 8 0.48 10.29 -17.58
N GLU A 9 0.44 9.95 -18.87
CA GLU A 9 0.47 10.94 -19.96
C GLU A 9 -0.72 11.88 -19.91
N GLN A 10 -1.92 11.35 -19.70
CA GLN A 10 -3.13 12.15 -19.61
C GLN A 10 -3.08 13.17 -18.47
N HIS A 11 -2.47 12.80 -17.36
CA HIS A 11 -2.31 13.69 -16.20
C HIS A 11 -0.99 14.47 -16.20
N ARG A 12 -0.23 14.38 -17.28
CA ARG A 12 1.02 15.13 -17.49
C ARG A 12 2.06 14.91 -16.40
N LEU A 13 2.18 13.65 -15.95
CA LEU A 13 3.20 13.27 -14.99
C LEU A 13 4.57 13.29 -15.65
N ARG A 14 5.53 13.99 -15.04
CA ARG A 14 6.87 14.18 -15.60
C ARG A 14 7.79 12.98 -15.39
N SER A 15 7.63 12.33 -14.25
CA SER A 15 8.44 11.19 -13.89
C SER A 15 7.52 10.04 -13.52
N PHE A 16 7.55 8.99 -14.33
CA PHE A 16 6.67 7.85 -14.14
C PHE A 16 7.35 6.60 -14.71
N ASP A 17 7.38 5.55 -13.91
CA ASP A 17 7.91 4.26 -14.31
C ASP A 17 6.97 3.15 -13.84
N THR A 18 6.94 2.06 -14.58
CA THR A 18 6.15 0.89 -14.23
C THR A 18 7.00 -0.37 -14.27
N ARG A 19 6.72 -1.29 -13.34
CA ARG A 19 7.39 -2.59 -13.28
C ARG A 19 6.38 -3.65 -12.91
N VAL A 20 6.56 -4.83 -13.46
CA VAL A 20 5.83 -6.02 -13.02
C VAL A 20 6.60 -6.60 -11.83
N VAL A 21 5.96 -6.65 -10.67
CA VAL A 21 6.60 -7.04 -9.42
C VAL A 21 5.76 -8.10 -8.72
N ASP A 22 6.40 -9.17 -8.29
CA ASP A 22 5.83 -10.13 -7.35
C ASP A 22 6.41 -9.79 -5.97
N PHE A 23 5.63 -9.14 -5.12
CA PHE A 23 6.12 -8.68 -3.82
C PHE A 23 6.53 -9.80 -2.88
N THR A 24 6.11 -11.04 -3.15
CA THR A 24 6.48 -12.19 -2.32
C THR A 24 7.95 -12.56 -2.47
N ARG A 25 8.62 -12.11 -3.54
CA ARG A 25 10.01 -12.48 -3.81
C ARG A 25 10.87 -11.38 -4.43
N ASP A 26 10.26 -10.42 -5.12
CA ASP A 26 11.02 -9.38 -5.83
C ASP A 26 11.39 -8.22 -4.91
N ARG A 27 12.48 -7.52 -5.25
CA ARG A 27 12.92 -6.31 -4.58
C ARG A 27 13.30 -5.28 -5.64
N LEU A 28 12.97 -4.02 -5.40
CA LEU A 28 13.21 -2.94 -6.37
C LEU A 28 14.60 -2.32 -6.26
N GLY A 29 15.30 -2.58 -5.16
CA GLY A 29 16.65 -2.04 -4.95
C GLY A 29 16.68 -0.58 -4.52
N GLU A 30 15.54 0.00 -4.16
CA GLU A 30 15.44 1.39 -3.71
C GLU A 30 14.36 1.56 -2.65
N CYS A 31 14.45 2.64 -1.88
CA CYS A 31 13.46 3.00 -0.87
C CYS A 31 12.69 4.24 -1.29
N PHE A 32 11.48 4.37 -0.79
CA PHE A 32 10.57 5.47 -1.12
C PHE A 32 10.11 6.19 0.13
N ASP A 33 9.91 7.51 0.03
CA ASP A 33 9.40 8.32 1.12
C ASP A 33 7.91 8.07 1.37
N LEU A 34 7.19 7.68 0.33
CA LEU A 34 5.77 7.35 0.41
C LEU A 34 5.50 6.09 -0.41
N VAL A 35 4.93 5.10 0.25
CA VAL A 35 4.47 3.86 -0.39
C VAL A 35 2.96 3.79 -0.24
N ILE A 36 2.25 3.57 -1.32
CA ILE A 36 0.79 3.45 -1.32
C ILE A 36 0.43 2.02 -1.72
N ALA A 37 -0.40 1.39 -0.90
CA ALA A 37 -0.86 0.03 -1.13
C ALA A 37 -2.38 -0.03 -0.97
N ALA A 38 -3.07 -0.38 -2.04
CA ALA A 38 -4.53 -0.44 -2.04
C ALA A 38 -5.00 -1.87 -2.30
N ASP A 39 -5.82 -2.40 -1.38
CA ASP A 39 -6.43 -3.74 -1.49
C ASP A 39 -5.42 -4.86 -1.78
N VAL A 40 -4.27 -4.82 -1.10
CA VAL A 40 -3.20 -5.82 -1.27
C VAL A 40 -3.21 -6.90 -0.20
N VAL A 41 -4.09 -6.80 0.79
CA VAL A 41 -4.20 -7.77 1.88
C VAL A 41 -5.29 -8.78 1.52
N TYR A 42 -4.91 -9.97 1.11
CA TYR A 42 -5.86 -11.00 0.68
C TYR A 42 -5.71 -12.29 1.47
N GLU A 43 -4.57 -12.93 1.38
CA GLU A 43 -4.35 -14.28 1.88
C GLU A 43 -3.34 -14.27 3.02
N PRO A 44 -3.61 -15.03 4.11
CA PRO A 44 -2.69 -15.07 5.25
C PRO A 44 -1.25 -15.42 4.90
N GLU A 45 -1.04 -16.30 3.95
CA GLU A 45 0.30 -16.71 3.53
C GLU A 45 1.09 -15.59 2.84
N SER A 46 0.42 -14.53 2.39
CA SER A 46 1.08 -13.38 1.79
C SER A 46 1.36 -12.24 2.78
N TYR A 47 0.90 -12.34 4.02
CA TYR A 47 1.05 -11.25 5.01
C TYR A 47 2.51 -10.99 5.36
N GLU A 48 3.26 -12.02 5.69
CA GLU A 48 4.67 -11.84 6.03
C GLU A 48 5.50 -11.32 4.84
N PRO A 49 5.37 -11.87 3.62
CA PRO A 49 6.04 -11.31 2.46
C PRO A 49 5.66 -9.85 2.17
N LEU A 50 4.38 -9.50 2.34
CA LEU A 50 3.91 -8.13 2.14
C LEU A 50 4.56 -7.16 3.13
N VAL A 51 4.57 -7.53 4.41
CA VAL A 51 5.21 -6.72 5.46
C VAL A 51 6.69 -6.54 5.16
N GLU A 52 7.36 -7.59 4.77
CA GLU A 52 8.78 -7.56 4.40
C GLU A 52 9.02 -6.63 3.22
N PHE A 53 8.18 -6.71 2.19
CA PHE A 53 8.27 -5.85 1.02
C PHE A 53 8.07 -4.38 1.39
N LEU A 54 7.02 -4.08 2.15
CA LEU A 54 6.73 -2.70 2.58
C LEU A 54 7.85 -2.13 3.44
N ALA A 55 8.34 -2.91 4.40
CA ALA A 55 9.42 -2.47 5.27
C ALA A 55 10.72 -2.24 4.50
N THR A 56 11.04 -3.12 3.55
CA THR A 56 12.25 -3.01 2.74
C THR A 56 12.24 -1.75 1.85
N HIS A 57 11.07 -1.37 1.35
CA HIS A 57 10.96 -0.29 0.36
C HIS A 57 10.55 1.07 0.96
N THR A 58 10.38 1.16 2.27
CA THR A 58 10.04 2.42 2.93
C THR A 58 11.31 3.04 3.51
N ALA A 59 11.59 4.29 3.14
CA ALA A 59 12.74 5.04 3.64
C ALA A 59 12.68 5.24 5.16
N PRO A 60 13.81 5.51 5.85
CA PRO A 60 13.84 5.63 7.31
C PRO A 60 12.86 6.65 7.91
N ARG A 61 12.50 7.67 7.18
CA ARG A 61 11.49 8.67 7.59
C ARG A 61 10.26 8.62 6.71
N GLY A 62 10.11 7.53 5.97
CA GLY A 62 9.02 7.34 5.04
C GLY A 62 7.75 6.88 5.73
N ARG A 63 6.71 6.76 4.93
CA ARG A 63 5.41 6.28 5.38
C ARG A 63 4.75 5.39 4.35
N VAL A 64 3.85 4.56 4.83
CA VAL A 64 2.98 3.71 4.01
C VAL A 64 1.55 4.15 4.21
N LEU A 65 0.82 4.32 3.11
CA LEU A 65 -0.63 4.48 3.14
C LEU A 65 -1.24 3.18 2.64
N LEU A 66 -1.96 2.51 3.51
CA LEU A 66 -2.59 1.23 3.22
C LEU A 66 -4.10 1.38 3.32
N THR A 67 -4.81 1.01 2.25
CA THR A 67 -6.27 0.97 2.26
C THR A 67 -6.76 -0.46 2.17
N GLU A 68 -7.89 -0.72 2.81
CA GLU A 68 -8.53 -2.01 2.76
C GLU A 68 -10.05 -1.87 2.75
N SER A 69 -10.72 -2.81 2.11
CA SER A 69 -12.17 -2.95 2.21
C SER A 69 -12.50 -3.79 3.45
N LEU A 70 -13.79 -3.84 3.79
CA LEU A 70 -14.29 -4.61 4.94
C LEU A 70 -14.03 -6.12 4.84
N ARG A 71 -13.65 -6.61 3.66
CA ARG A 71 -13.45 -8.04 3.42
C ARG A 71 -12.05 -8.53 3.84
N ALA A 72 -11.12 -7.61 4.00
CA ALA A 72 -9.75 -7.96 4.35
C ALA A 72 -9.53 -7.86 5.84
N ASP A 73 -8.72 -8.76 6.40
CA ASP A 73 -8.29 -8.69 7.78
C ASP A 73 -6.86 -8.15 7.82
N ALA A 74 -6.74 -6.83 7.83
CA ALA A 74 -5.45 -6.17 7.86
C ALA A 74 -4.86 -6.05 9.26
N LYS A 75 -5.60 -6.36 10.32
CA LYS A 75 -5.13 -6.21 11.70
C LYS A 75 -3.78 -6.88 11.93
N ARG A 76 -3.63 -8.08 11.40
CA ARG A 76 -2.41 -8.86 11.56
C ARG A 76 -1.24 -8.21 10.82
N VAL A 77 -1.48 -7.75 9.59
CA VAL A 77 -0.47 -7.04 8.78
C VAL A 77 -0.05 -5.75 9.50
N LEU A 78 -1.01 -4.99 10.01
CA LEU A 78 -0.74 -3.75 10.74
C LEU A 78 0.08 -4.00 11.99
N ALA A 79 -0.26 -5.04 12.77
CA ALA A 79 0.50 -5.43 13.95
C ALA A 79 1.94 -5.81 13.60
N MET A 80 2.14 -6.53 12.52
CA MET A 80 3.47 -6.91 12.05
C MET A 80 4.31 -5.70 11.64
N LEU A 81 3.69 -4.69 11.00
CA LEU A 81 4.38 -3.46 10.65
C LEU A 81 4.75 -2.65 11.91
N VAL A 82 3.86 -2.60 12.89
CA VAL A 82 4.16 -1.93 14.17
C VAL A 82 5.35 -2.61 14.86
N GLU A 83 5.41 -3.94 14.83
CA GLU A 83 6.56 -4.69 15.38
C GLU A 83 7.88 -4.35 14.64
N ARG A 84 7.79 -3.93 13.38
CA ARG A 84 8.94 -3.49 12.58
C ARG A 84 9.33 -2.04 12.83
N GLY A 85 8.67 -1.35 13.76
CA GLY A 85 9.00 0.02 14.14
C GLY A 85 8.14 1.09 13.50
N PHE A 86 7.05 0.72 12.83
CA PHE A 86 6.10 1.69 12.28
C PHE A 86 5.11 2.16 13.35
N SER A 87 4.73 3.43 13.30
CA SER A 87 3.63 3.97 14.09
C SER A 87 2.37 4.01 13.24
N LEU A 88 1.26 3.58 13.80
CA LEU A 88 0.00 3.42 13.08
C LEU A 88 -1.02 4.48 13.47
N ALA A 89 -1.65 5.09 12.47
CA ALA A 89 -2.86 5.90 12.62
C ALA A 89 -3.90 5.39 11.61
N THR A 90 -5.12 5.21 12.07
CA THR A 90 -6.20 4.66 11.24
C THR A 90 -7.39 5.59 11.25
N GLU A 91 -7.98 5.82 10.07
CA GLU A 91 -9.22 6.55 9.96
C GLU A 91 -10.16 5.86 8.98
N ALA A 92 -11.47 6.07 9.17
CA ALA A 92 -12.48 5.61 8.23
C ALA A 92 -12.69 6.68 7.17
N ALA A 93 -12.73 6.25 5.92
CA ALA A 93 -13.05 7.12 4.79
C ALA A 93 -14.31 6.62 4.10
N TRP A 94 -15.14 7.54 3.66
CA TRP A 94 -16.34 7.23 2.91
C TRP A 94 -16.10 7.56 1.43
N VAL A 95 -16.23 6.57 0.59
CA VAL A 95 -15.97 6.72 -0.84
C VAL A 95 -17.23 6.36 -1.65
N PRO A 96 -17.52 7.09 -2.73
CA PRO A 96 -18.64 6.73 -3.61
C PRO A 96 -18.37 5.40 -4.30
N GLU A 97 -19.33 4.49 -4.23
CA GLU A 97 -19.26 3.20 -4.88
C GLU A 97 -20.68 2.78 -5.31
N ASP A 98 -20.89 2.60 -6.61
CA ASP A 98 -22.18 2.19 -7.20
C ASP A 98 -23.37 3.03 -6.72
N GLY A 99 -23.22 4.36 -6.67
CA GLY A 99 -24.26 5.28 -6.23
C GLY A 99 -24.50 5.31 -4.74
N LYS A 100 -23.69 4.61 -3.96
CA LYS A 100 -23.75 4.58 -2.48
C LYS A 100 -22.40 4.95 -1.90
N LEU A 101 -22.40 5.36 -0.62
CA LEU A 101 -21.16 5.58 0.11
C LEU A 101 -20.71 4.27 0.74
N GLY A 102 -19.55 3.79 0.31
CA GLY A 102 -18.87 2.67 0.92
C GLY A 102 -17.84 3.13 1.93
N ARG A 103 -17.60 2.36 2.99
CA ARG A 103 -16.57 2.67 3.98
C ARG A 103 -15.28 1.93 3.67
N THR A 104 -14.18 2.67 3.68
CA THR A 104 -12.82 2.14 3.54
C THR A 104 -12.01 2.56 4.76
N TRP A 105 -11.13 1.69 5.21
CA TRP A 105 -10.16 2.03 6.24
C TRP A 105 -8.88 2.52 5.59
N LEU A 106 -8.41 3.68 6.03
CA LEU A 106 -7.12 4.23 5.63
C LEU A 106 -6.16 4.14 6.80
N HIS A 107 -5.07 3.43 6.61
CA HIS A 107 -4.03 3.25 7.60
C HIS A 107 -2.78 4.02 7.16
N GLU A 108 -2.28 4.88 8.01
CA GLU A 108 -1.00 5.53 7.81
C GLU A 108 0.01 4.92 8.77
N LEU A 109 1.11 4.44 8.21
CA LEU A 109 2.19 3.84 8.98
C LEU A 109 3.45 4.65 8.74
N ARG A 110 3.97 5.26 9.78
CA ARG A 110 5.19 6.07 9.74
C ARG A 110 6.35 5.30 10.34
N ARG A 111 7.44 5.30 9.64
CA ARG A 111 8.65 4.66 10.07
C ARG A 111 9.44 5.48 11.09
#